data_b6ae6b543b88752758fd1c23efc079eb
#
_entry.id   b6ae6b543b88752758fd1c23efc079eb
#
_cell.length_a   1.000
_cell.length_b   1.000
_cell.length_c   1.000
_cell.angle_alpha   90.00
_cell.angle_beta   90.00
_cell.angle_gamma   90.00
#
_symmetry.space_group_name_H-M   'P 1'
#
loop_
_entity.id
_entity.type
_entity.pdbx_description
1 polymer ?
#
loop_
_entity_poly.entity_id
_entity_poly.type
_entity_poly.pdbx_seq_one_letter_code
_entity_poly.pdbx_strand_id
1 'polypeptide(L)'
;PIAVDKINQYQINRYIDVYKKYSKWIKKKPTVGICGIAYKQNAAITDFSPGLQILEKLKKKCKIIIYDESKILKSLSQNNNYSYYTNLENFFDKSDIIFVCYKNEKFKKIQNFKIKNKKVIIDLWNFLNFKDKHIVYKALGIS
;
A
#
# COMPACT_ATOMS: atom_id res chain seq x y z
N PRO A 1 -12.03 12.65 -19.43
CA PRO A 1 -11.04 13.57 -18.93
C PRO A 1 -10.65 13.31 -17.49
N ILE A 2 -11.59 12.97 -16.66
CA ILE A 2 -11.32 12.74 -15.25
C ILE A 2 -10.80 11.33 -14.98
N ALA A 3 -10.86 10.45 -15.94
CA ALA A 3 -10.53 9.04 -15.74
C ALA A 3 -9.03 8.78 -15.64
N VAL A 4 -8.19 9.73 -16.07
CA VAL A 4 -6.74 9.53 -16.11
C VAL A 4 -6.12 9.29 -14.75
N ASP A 5 -6.72 9.80 -13.68
CA ASP A 5 -6.22 9.64 -12.32
C ASP A 5 -6.82 8.44 -11.59
N LYS A 6 -7.74 7.72 -12.23
CA LYS A 6 -8.42 6.60 -11.61
C LYS A 6 -7.75 5.28 -11.95
N ILE A 7 -7.63 4.43 -10.95
CA ILE A 7 -7.21 3.05 -11.14
C ILE A 7 -8.48 2.22 -11.26
N ASN A 8 -8.68 1.60 -12.41
CA ASN A 8 -9.88 0.80 -12.65
C ASN A 8 -9.75 -0.59 -12.01
N GLN A 9 -10.86 -1.31 -11.96
CA GLN A 9 -10.92 -2.61 -11.31
C GLN A 9 -9.95 -3.63 -11.92
N TYR A 10 -9.73 -3.55 -13.22
CA TYR A 10 -8.78 -4.43 -13.89
C TYR A 10 -7.36 -4.22 -13.36
N GLN A 11 -6.95 -2.97 -13.19
CA GLN A 11 -5.63 -2.64 -12.66
C GLN A 11 -5.50 -3.08 -11.21
N ILE A 12 -6.53 -2.89 -10.39
CA ILE A 12 -6.51 -3.36 -9.01
C ILE A 12 -6.29 -4.87 -8.98
N ASN A 13 -6.96 -5.62 -9.84
CA ASN A 13 -6.77 -7.07 -9.91
C ASN A 13 -5.33 -7.45 -10.29
N ARG A 14 -4.68 -6.68 -11.16
CA ARG A 14 -3.27 -6.90 -11.50
C ARG A 14 -2.36 -6.72 -10.29
N TYR A 15 -2.61 -5.72 -9.46
CA TYR A 15 -1.83 -5.50 -8.25
C TYR A 15 -2.05 -6.61 -7.23
N ILE A 16 -3.28 -7.09 -7.12
CA ILE A 16 -3.59 -8.24 -6.26
C ILE A 16 -2.87 -9.49 -6.76
N ASP A 17 -2.77 -9.68 -8.08
CA ASP A 17 -2.03 -10.82 -8.65
C ASP A 17 -0.53 -10.74 -8.30
N VAL A 18 0.06 -9.55 -8.31
CA VAL A 18 1.45 -9.36 -7.87
C VAL A 18 1.58 -9.75 -6.40
N TYR A 19 0.65 -9.32 -5.56
CA TYR A 19 0.61 -9.71 -4.16
C TYR A 19 0.59 -11.24 -4.01
N LYS A 20 -0.30 -11.92 -4.73
CA LYS A 20 -0.41 -13.38 -4.66
C LYS A 20 0.89 -14.06 -5.07
N LYS A 21 1.55 -13.55 -6.10
CA LYS A 21 2.82 -14.11 -6.59
C LYS A 21 3.90 -14.04 -5.54
N TYR A 22 4.02 -12.93 -4.83
CA TYR A 22 5.12 -12.70 -3.90
C TYR A 22 4.79 -13.03 -2.44
N SER A 23 3.53 -13.22 -2.07
CA SER A 23 3.16 -13.49 -0.70
C SER A 23 3.79 -14.78 -0.16
N LYS A 24 3.84 -15.80 -0.98
CA LYS A 24 4.44 -17.07 -0.60
C LYS A 24 5.96 -16.99 -0.53
N TRP A 25 6.54 -16.12 -1.36
CA TRP A 25 7.99 -15.95 -1.42
C TRP A 25 8.52 -15.26 -0.17
N ILE A 26 7.78 -14.30 0.37
CA ILE A 26 8.31 -13.45 1.42
C ILE A 26 8.23 -14.10 2.80
N LYS A 27 7.11 -14.71 3.13
CA LYS A 27 6.94 -15.52 4.33
C LYS A 27 5.54 -16.12 4.38
N LYS A 28 5.33 -17.07 5.32
CA LYS A 28 4.08 -17.83 5.38
C LYS A 28 2.84 -16.98 5.58
N LYS A 29 2.89 -15.98 6.47
CA LYS A 29 1.75 -15.09 6.74
C LYS A 29 2.24 -13.64 6.71
N PRO A 30 2.40 -13.06 5.51
CA PRO A 30 2.89 -11.70 5.42
C PRO A 30 1.87 -10.70 5.92
N THR A 31 2.36 -9.63 6.55
CA THR A 31 1.56 -8.46 6.89
C THR A 31 1.55 -7.54 5.68
N VAL A 32 0.36 -7.15 5.25
CA VAL A 32 0.19 -6.23 4.12
C VAL A 32 0.02 -4.83 4.66
N GLY A 33 0.84 -3.91 4.16
CA GLY A 33 0.73 -2.49 4.45
C GLY A 33 0.07 -1.74 3.30
N ILE A 34 -0.92 -0.92 3.62
CA ILE A 34 -1.53 -0.01 2.65
C ILE A 34 -1.02 1.38 2.96
N CYS A 35 -0.17 1.90 2.10
CA CYS A 35 0.42 3.22 2.24
C CYS A 35 -0.43 4.21 1.45
N GLY A 36 -1.33 4.90 2.15
CA GLY A 36 -2.29 5.81 1.55
C GLY A 36 -3.64 5.15 1.28
N ILE A 37 -4.61 5.39 2.18
CA ILE A 37 -5.97 4.84 2.03
C ILE A 37 -6.91 5.83 1.35
N ALA A 38 -6.59 7.13 1.41
CA ALA A 38 -7.38 8.15 0.74
C ALA A 38 -7.29 8.00 -0.79
N TYR A 39 -8.15 8.69 -1.50
CA TYR A 39 -8.15 8.67 -2.96
C TYR A 39 -6.82 9.23 -3.51
N LYS A 40 -6.35 10.33 -2.93
CA LYS A 40 -5.07 10.96 -3.22
C LYS A 40 -4.69 11.84 -2.04
N GLN A 41 -3.49 12.44 -2.08
CA GLN A 41 -3.05 13.36 -1.04
C GLN A 41 -4.08 14.48 -0.85
N ASN A 42 -4.38 14.80 0.41
CA ASN A 42 -5.34 15.85 0.80
C ASN A 42 -6.78 15.60 0.33
N ALA A 43 -7.13 14.38 0.02
CA ALA A 43 -8.49 14.00 -0.36
C ALA A 43 -9.08 13.03 0.65
N ALA A 44 -10.39 12.84 0.56
CA ALA A 44 -11.10 11.88 1.39
C ALA A 44 -10.95 10.46 0.82
N ILE A 45 -11.37 9.48 1.61
CA ILE A 45 -11.51 8.10 1.15
C ILE A 45 -12.80 8.03 0.34
N THR A 46 -12.72 7.44 -0.84
CA THR A 46 -13.90 7.26 -1.72
C THR A 46 -13.90 5.85 -2.30
N ASP A 47 -14.98 5.49 -2.99
CA ASP A 47 -15.08 4.20 -3.69
C ASP A 47 -14.00 4.05 -4.77
N PHE A 48 -13.42 5.15 -5.23
CA PHE A 48 -12.34 5.14 -6.21
C PHE A 48 -10.95 5.10 -5.57
N SER A 49 -10.86 5.12 -4.25
CA SER A 49 -9.55 5.05 -3.56
C SER A 49 -8.93 3.68 -3.78
N PRO A 50 -7.77 3.59 -4.46
CA PRO A 50 -7.14 2.29 -4.69
C PRO A 50 -6.85 1.54 -3.40
N GLY A 51 -6.39 2.26 -2.36
CA GLY A 51 -6.12 1.66 -1.06
C GLY A 51 -7.35 1.01 -0.44
N LEU A 52 -8.51 1.66 -0.55
CA LEU A 52 -9.75 1.09 -0.05
C LEU A 52 -10.14 -0.16 -0.84
N GLN A 53 -10.00 -0.13 -2.16
CA GLN A 53 -10.30 -1.28 -3.00
C GLN A 53 -9.42 -2.47 -2.67
N ILE A 54 -8.12 -2.24 -2.42
CA ILE A 54 -7.19 -3.28 -2.01
C ILE A 54 -7.58 -3.82 -0.63
N LEU A 55 -7.87 -2.94 0.31
CA LEU A 55 -8.32 -3.34 1.65
C LEU A 55 -9.53 -4.27 1.57
N GLU A 56 -10.55 -3.90 0.80
CA GLU A 56 -11.76 -4.69 0.66
C GLU A 56 -11.49 -6.09 0.09
N LYS A 57 -10.51 -6.21 -0.81
CA LYS A 57 -10.16 -7.50 -1.40
C LYS A 57 -9.33 -8.38 -0.48
N LEU A 58 -8.54 -7.81 0.42
CA LEU A 58 -7.56 -8.55 1.21
C LEU A 58 -7.87 -8.67 2.69
N LYS A 59 -8.78 -7.87 3.23
CA LYS A 59 -8.99 -7.79 4.68
C LYS A 59 -9.39 -9.10 5.36
N LYS A 60 -9.98 -10.04 4.60
CA LYS A 60 -10.35 -11.36 5.12
C LYS A 60 -9.28 -12.41 4.87
N LYS A 61 -8.22 -12.08 4.14
CA LYS A 61 -7.20 -13.04 3.70
C LYS A 61 -5.88 -12.91 4.44
N CYS A 62 -5.60 -11.75 5.00
CA CYS A 62 -4.31 -11.48 5.65
C CYS A 62 -4.44 -10.36 6.66
N LYS A 63 -3.40 -10.22 7.49
CA LYS A 63 -3.28 -9.09 8.39
C LYS A 63 -2.95 -7.84 7.59
N ILE A 64 -3.70 -6.76 7.81
CA ILE A 64 -3.50 -5.50 7.12
C ILE A 64 -3.22 -4.38 8.11
N ILE A 65 -2.24 -3.57 7.80
CA ILE A 65 -1.98 -2.31 8.50
C ILE A 65 -2.05 -1.17 7.49
N ILE A 66 -2.53 -0.02 7.94
CA ILE A 66 -2.82 1.12 7.07
C ILE A 66 -2.07 2.33 7.57
N TYR A 67 -1.39 3.04 6.68
CA TYR A 67 -0.79 4.34 6.97
C TYR A 67 -1.50 5.42 6.18
N ASP A 68 -1.90 6.47 6.88
CA ASP A 68 -2.34 7.72 6.28
C ASP A 68 -2.32 8.80 7.36
N GLU A 69 -2.72 10.01 7.01
CA GLU A 69 -2.83 11.10 7.97
C GLU A 69 -3.94 10.83 8.99
N SER A 70 -3.76 11.32 10.22
CA SER A 70 -4.68 11.04 11.33
C SER A 70 -6.14 11.37 10.99
N LYS A 71 -6.38 12.52 10.36
CA LYS A 71 -7.74 12.94 10.02
C LYS A 71 -8.42 11.98 9.03
N ILE A 72 -7.62 11.37 8.14
CA ILE A 72 -8.14 10.40 7.18
C ILE A 72 -8.46 9.10 7.89
N LEU A 73 -7.56 8.64 8.75
CA LEU A 73 -7.74 7.39 9.50
C LEU A 73 -8.98 7.44 10.40
N LYS A 74 -9.29 8.61 10.95
CA LYS A 74 -10.47 8.78 11.79
C LYS A 74 -11.78 8.54 11.06
N SER A 75 -11.79 8.67 9.73
CA SER A 75 -12.99 8.43 8.92
C SER A 75 -13.21 6.96 8.61
N LEU A 76 -12.24 6.08 8.92
CA LEU A 76 -12.41 4.65 8.75
C LEU A 76 -13.14 4.04 9.94
N SER A 77 -13.99 3.06 9.66
CA SER A 77 -14.66 2.30 10.72
C SER A 77 -13.64 1.46 11.47
N GLN A 78 -13.80 1.35 12.79
CA GLN A 78 -12.99 0.43 13.57
C GLN A 78 -13.28 -0.99 13.15
N ASN A 79 -12.21 -1.78 12.98
CA ASN A 79 -12.35 -3.14 12.54
C ASN A 79 -11.19 -3.98 13.07
N ASN A 80 -11.47 -5.20 13.50
CA ASN A 80 -10.46 -6.08 14.06
C ASN A 80 -9.53 -6.68 12.98
N ASN A 81 -9.87 -6.52 11.71
CA ASN A 81 -9.10 -7.11 10.60
C ASN A 81 -7.96 -6.21 10.12
N TYR A 82 -7.88 -4.98 10.62
CA TYR A 82 -6.80 -4.08 10.25
C TYR A 82 -6.51 -3.06 11.35
N SER A 83 -5.29 -2.52 11.34
CA SER A 83 -4.80 -1.54 12.30
C SER A 83 -4.31 -0.31 11.57
N TYR A 84 -4.28 0.84 12.28
CA TYR A 84 -3.86 2.12 11.73
C TYR A 84 -2.50 2.52 12.27
N TYR A 85 -1.70 3.14 11.42
CA TYR A 85 -0.40 3.68 11.79
C TYR A 85 -0.30 5.13 11.34
N THR A 86 0.20 5.99 12.20
CA THR A 86 0.50 7.39 11.88
C THR A 86 1.99 7.66 11.79
N ASN A 87 2.81 6.71 12.20
CA ASN A 87 4.27 6.79 12.06
C ASN A 87 4.70 5.92 10.87
N LEU A 88 5.27 6.56 9.86
CA LEU A 88 5.61 5.88 8.61
C LEU A 88 6.69 4.83 8.79
N GLU A 89 7.69 5.10 9.62
CA GLU A 89 8.78 4.14 9.85
C GLU A 89 8.30 2.89 10.57
N ASN A 90 7.44 3.05 11.59
CA ASN A 90 6.85 1.90 12.26
C ASN A 90 5.98 1.08 11.30
N PHE A 91 5.21 1.77 10.48
CA PHE A 91 4.41 1.13 9.45
C PHE A 91 5.30 0.32 8.50
N PHE A 92 6.38 0.93 8.03
CA PHE A 92 7.32 0.26 7.13
C PHE A 92 7.93 -0.98 7.79
N ASP A 93 8.41 -0.85 9.03
CA ASP A 93 9.04 -1.97 9.74
C ASP A 93 8.09 -3.15 9.91
N LYS A 94 6.82 -2.90 10.17
CA LYS A 94 5.83 -3.95 10.42
C LYS A 94 5.24 -4.55 9.16
N SER A 95 5.46 -3.94 8.01
CA SER A 95 4.90 -4.42 6.73
C SER A 95 5.87 -5.37 6.05
N ASP A 96 5.34 -6.42 5.47
CA ASP A 96 6.10 -7.34 4.61
C ASP A 96 5.87 -7.03 3.14
N ILE A 97 4.63 -6.70 2.79
CA ILE A 97 4.22 -6.31 1.43
C ILE A 97 3.52 -4.96 1.54
N ILE A 98 4.01 -3.97 0.84
CA ILE A 98 3.46 -2.61 0.92
C ILE A 98 2.89 -2.19 -0.43
N PHE A 99 1.62 -1.79 -0.44
CA PHE A 99 1.02 -1.12 -1.58
C PHE A 99 1.14 0.38 -1.39
N VAL A 100 1.73 1.06 -2.35
CA VAL A 100 1.82 2.53 -2.36
C VAL A 100 0.72 3.03 -3.27
N CYS A 101 -0.34 3.57 -2.68
CA CYS A 101 -1.62 3.72 -3.36
C CYS A 101 -1.92 5.10 -3.92
N TYR A 102 -1.20 6.14 -3.47
CA TYR A 102 -1.24 7.44 -4.11
C TYR A 102 0.11 8.13 -4.00
N LYS A 103 0.33 9.18 -4.79
CA LYS A 103 1.60 9.92 -4.79
C LYS A 103 1.61 10.91 -3.63
N ASN A 104 2.63 10.81 -2.80
CA ASN A 104 2.88 11.76 -1.72
C ASN A 104 4.39 11.79 -1.49
N GLU A 105 4.98 12.96 -1.55
CA GLU A 105 6.43 13.12 -1.35
C GLU A 105 6.90 12.53 -0.02
N LYS A 106 6.06 12.57 1.01
CA LYS A 106 6.39 11.95 2.30
C LYS A 106 6.68 10.46 2.18
N PHE A 107 6.04 9.77 1.24
CA PHE A 107 6.25 8.33 1.07
C PHE A 107 7.65 8.01 0.56
N LYS A 108 8.35 8.97 -0.04
CA LYS A 108 9.73 8.79 -0.48
C LYS A 108 10.69 8.54 0.69
N LYS A 109 10.31 8.89 1.91
CA LYS A 109 11.10 8.57 3.11
C LYS A 109 11.30 7.07 3.28
N ILE A 110 10.38 6.26 2.77
CA ILE A 110 10.49 4.80 2.80
C ILE A 110 11.80 4.34 2.15
N GLN A 111 12.26 5.03 1.13
CA GLN A 111 13.48 4.68 0.39
C GLN A 111 14.73 4.78 1.26
N ASN A 112 14.67 5.52 2.36
CA ASN A 112 15.81 5.79 3.22
C ASN A 112 15.74 5.06 4.56
N PHE A 113 14.67 4.33 4.85
CA PHE A 113 14.56 3.59 6.10
C PHE A 113 15.46 2.36 6.07
N LYS A 114 15.97 1.99 7.24
CA LYS A 114 16.75 0.76 7.39
C LYS A 114 15.85 -0.44 7.11
N ILE A 115 16.35 -1.35 6.29
CA ILE A 115 15.63 -2.56 5.92
C ILE A 115 16.10 -3.68 6.85
N LYS A 116 15.18 -4.18 7.68
CA LYS A 116 15.48 -5.21 8.68
C LYS A 116 15.13 -6.61 8.20
N ASN A 117 14.27 -6.71 7.20
CA ASN A 117 13.82 -7.98 6.63
C ASN A 117 13.35 -7.74 5.20
N LYS A 118 13.22 -8.82 4.44
CA LYS A 118 12.76 -8.76 3.06
C LYS A 118 11.40 -8.09 2.96
N LYS A 119 11.21 -7.29 1.93
CA LYS A 119 9.93 -6.63 1.67
C LYS A 119 9.62 -6.63 0.18
N VAL A 120 8.33 -6.61 -0.12
CA VAL A 120 7.84 -6.38 -1.47
C VAL A 120 7.13 -5.03 -1.46
N ILE A 121 7.52 -4.15 -2.37
CA ILE A 121 6.87 -2.84 -2.54
C ILE A 121 6.14 -2.86 -3.87
N ILE A 122 4.84 -2.69 -3.83
CA ILE A 122 4.00 -2.61 -5.02
C ILE A 122 3.55 -1.16 -5.16
N ASP A 123 4.20 -0.45 -6.07
CA ASP A 123 4.00 0.98 -6.28
C ASP A 123 3.05 1.19 -7.45
N LEU A 124 1.83 1.60 -7.14
CA LEU A 124 0.79 1.78 -8.14
C LEU A 124 1.10 2.92 -9.12
N TRP A 125 1.96 3.84 -8.72
CA TRP A 125 2.21 5.07 -9.47
C TRP A 125 3.62 5.18 -10.03
N ASN A 126 4.48 4.19 -9.74
CA ASN A 126 5.87 4.16 -10.23
C ASN A 126 6.64 5.44 -9.90
N PHE A 127 6.55 5.92 -8.66
CA PHE A 127 7.24 7.16 -8.29
C PHE A 127 8.33 6.95 -7.24
N LEU A 128 8.46 5.76 -6.67
CA LEU A 128 9.55 5.40 -5.77
C LEU A 128 10.68 4.72 -6.54
N ASN A 129 11.82 4.56 -5.88
CA ASN A 129 12.98 3.89 -6.45
C ASN A 129 13.71 3.15 -5.35
N PHE A 130 13.96 1.86 -5.55
CA PHE A 130 14.67 1.01 -4.61
C PHE A 130 15.80 0.27 -5.31
N LYS A 131 16.98 0.28 -4.69
CA LYS A 131 18.16 -0.43 -5.20
C LYS A 131 18.64 -1.51 -4.25
N ASP A 132 18.04 -1.64 -3.07
CA ASP A 132 18.43 -2.62 -2.08
C ASP A 132 17.98 -4.02 -2.50
N LYS A 133 18.88 -4.99 -2.40
CA LYS A 133 18.61 -6.37 -2.79
C LYS A 133 17.56 -7.08 -1.93
N HIS A 134 17.25 -6.54 -0.75
CA HIS A 134 16.22 -7.10 0.13
C HIS A 134 14.83 -6.60 -0.21
N ILE A 135 14.71 -5.69 -1.17
CA ILE A 135 13.44 -5.15 -1.64
C ILE A 135 13.16 -5.67 -3.04
N VAL A 136 12.00 -6.29 -3.19
CA VAL A 136 11.42 -6.54 -4.51
C VAL A 136 10.49 -5.37 -4.80
N TYR A 137 10.84 -4.58 -5.80
CA TYR A 137 10.05 -3.40 -6.18
C TYR A 137 9.32 -3.67 -7.49
N LYS A 138 8.01 -3.53 -7.46
CA LYS A 138 7.14 -3.73 -8.62
C LYS A 138 6.29 -2.49 -8.83
N ALA A 139 6.45 -1.88 -10.00
CA ALA A 139 5.64 -0.74 -10.41
C ALA A 139 5.02 -1.11 -11.75
N LEU A 140 3.71 -1.29 -11.79
CA LEU A 140 3.03 -1.70 -13.00
C LEU A 140 2.76 -0.53 -13.94
N GLY A 141 3.04 0.66 -13.47
CA GLY A 141 2.89 1.85 -14.28
C GLY A 141 1.43 2.21 -14.52
N ILE A 142 1.09 3.45 -14.18
CA ILE A 142 -0.18 4.06 -14.54
C ILE A 142 0.21 5.26 -15.36
N SER A 143 0.11 5.11 -16.62
CA SER A 143 0.41 6.21 -17.54
C SER A 143 -0.86 6.77 -18.12
#